data_a14a2f4cbabac93b779151d5e9aa9281
#
_entry.id   a14a2f4cbabac93b779151d5e9aa9281
#
_cell.length_a   1.000
_cell.length_b   1.000
_cell.length_c   1.000
_cell.angle_alpha   90.00
_cell.angle_beta   90.00
_cell.angle_gamma   90.00
#
_symmetry.space_group_name_H-M   'P 1'
#
loop_
_entity.id
_entity.type
_entity.pdbx_description
1 polymer ?
#
loop_
_entity_poly.entity_id
_entity_poly.type
_entity_poly.pdbx_seq_one_letter_code
_entity_poly.pdbx_strand_id
1 'polypeptide(L)' 'RLIADLFHAYQAEPLMLPDSAQPFIDKRGLERALCDYIAGMTDRYAIEEHQKLFNPLEKP' A
#
# COMPACT_ATOMS: atom_id res chain seq x y z
N ARG A 1 -4.66 -10.06 -8.98
CA ARG A 1 -4.24 -8.69 -9.28
C ARG A 1 -4.32 -7.75 -8.09
N LEU A 2 -4.73 -8.31 -6.96
CA LEU A 2 -4.82 -7.52 -5.74
C LEU A 2 -3.49 -6.86 -5.38
N ILE A 3 -2.43 -7.65 -5.40
CA ILE A 3 -1.12 -7.13 -5.04
C ILE A 3 -0.62 -6.11 -6.05
N ALA A 4 -0.81 -6.38 -7.33
CA ALA A 4 -0.39 -5.44 -8.37
C ALA A 4 -1.16 -4.12 -8.26
N ASP A 5 -2.45 -4.20 -7.97
CA ASP A 5 -3.26 -2.99 -7.81
C ASP A 5 -2.76 -2.16 -6.63
N LEU A 6 -2.48 -2.82 -5.51
CA LEU A 6 -1.96 -2.13 -4.33
C LEU A 6 -0.61 -1.47 -4.62
N PHE A 7 0.27 -2.21 -5.27
CA PHE A 7 1.59 -1.68 -5.60
C PHE A 7 1.46 -0.42 -6.45
N HIS A 8 0.64 -0.48 -7.48
CA HIS A 8 0.48 0.66 -8.38
C HIS A 8 -0.16 1.85 -7.68
N ALA A 9 -1.13 1.60 -6.80
CA ALA A 9 -1.79 2.68 -6.08
C ALA A 9 -0.82 3.40 -5.17
N TYR A 10 -0.03 2.67 -4.39
CA TYR A 10 0.93 3.28 -3.50
C TYR A 10 2.08 3.94 -4.27
N GLN A 11 2.44 3.38 -5.42
CA GLN A 11 3.48 3.97 -6.24
C GLN A 11 3.04 5.34 -6.76
N ALA A 12 1.77 5.46 -7.11
CA ALA A 12 1.23 6.74 -7.58
C ALA A 12 1.06 7.75 -6.45
N GLU A 13 0.76 7.24 -5.24
CA GLU A 13 0.51 8.11 -4.08
C GLU A 13 1.26 7.58 -2.86
N PRO A 14 2.56 7.82 -2.79
CA PRO A 14 3.34 7.27 -1.66
C PRO A 14 2.87 7.76 -0.29
N LEU A 15 2.22 8.90 -0.23
CA LEU A 15 1.73 9.42 1.04
C LEU A 15 0.58 8.61 1.61
N MET A 16 0.00 7.72 0.83
CA MET A 16 -1.03 6.82 1.34
C MET A 16 -0.46 5.72 2.22
N LEU A 17 0.85 5.51 2.16
CA LEU A 17 1.49 4.58 3.09
C LEU A 17 1.47 5.18 4.49
N PRO A 18 1.39 4.33 5.53
CA PRO A 18 1.41 4.84 6.90
C PRO A 18 2.73 5.51 7.23
N ASP A 19 2.70 6.38 8.22
CA ASP A 19 3.90 7.11 8.63
C ASP A 19 5.03 6.16 9.01
N SER A 20 4.71 5.01 9.56
CA SER A 20 5.73 4.06 9.97
C SER A 20 6.52 3.51 8.78
N ALA A 21 5.96 3.57 7.58
CA ALA A 21 6.65 3.08 6.40
C ALA A 21 7.49 4.17 5.72
N GLN A 22 7.23 5.44 6.02
CA GLN A 22 7.90 6.54 5.34
C GLN A 22 9.43 6.52 5.47
N PRO A 23 10.00 6.24 6.66
CA PRO A 23 11.46 6.20 6.76
C PRO A 23 12.10 5.15 5.88
N PHE A 24 11.41 4.05 5.61
CA PHE A 24 11.96 3.01 4.75
C PHE A 24 12.03 3.46 3.30
N ILE A 25 11.10 4.33 2.89
CA ILE A 25 11.14 4.90 1.55
C ILE A 25 12.41 5.72 1.38
N ASP A 26 12.74 6.52 2.38
CA ASP A 26 13.94 7.36 2.30
C ASP A 26 15.21 6.53 2.29
N LYS A 27 15.24 5.44 3.04
CA LYS A 27 16.43 4.63 3.16
C LYS A 27 16.64 3.67 1.99
N ARG A 28 15.55 3.06 1.54
CA ARG A 28 15.64 1.94 0.60
C ARG A 28 15.02 2.22 -0.75
N GLY A 29 14.38 3.37 -0.90
CA GLY A 29 13.67 3.68 -2.11
C GLY A 29 12.24 3.20 -2.07
N LEU A 30 11.41 3.84 -2.88
CA LEU A 30 9.97 3.59 -2.84
C LEU A 30 9.62 2.16 -3.20
N GLU A 31 10.21 1.64 -4.27
CA GLU A 31 9.84 0.31 -4.73
C GLU A 31 10.17 -0.77 -3.71
N ARG A 32 11.35 -0.68 -3.11
CA ARG A 32 11.74 -1.66 -2.11
C ARG A 32 10.85 -1.56 -0.89
N ALA A 33 10.56 -0.35 -0.44
CA ALA A 33 9.69 -0.15 0.71
C ALA A 33 8.29 -0.70 0.43
N LEU A 34 7.79 -0.51 -0.77
CA LEU A 34 6.48 -1.03 -1.15
C LEU A 34 6.47 -2.56 -1.14
N CYS A 35 7.50 -3.16 -1.72
CA CYS A 35 7.57 -4.62 -1.72
C CYS A 35 7.56 -5.17 -0.32
N ASP A 36 8.36 -4.59 0.57
CA ASP A 36 8.43 -5.06 1.94
C ASP A 36 7.09 -4.85 2.67
N TYR A 37 6.49 -3.69 2.46
CA TYR A 37 5.22 -3.38 3.11
C TYR A 37 4.13 -4.34 2.68
N ILE A 38 3.98 -4.53 1.38
CA ILE A 38 2.92 -5.39 0.85
C ILE A 38 3.17 -6.84 1.21
N ALA A 39 4.43 -7.26 1.19
CA ALA A 39 4.77 -8.64 1.56
C ALA A 39 4.41 -8.97 3.00
N GLY A 40 4.35 -7.96 3.86
CA GLY A 40 3.98 -8.17 5.26
C GLY A 40 2.48 -8.17 5.52
N MET A 41 1.68 -7.94 4.50
CA MET A 41 0.23 -7.90 4.67
C MET A 41 -0.36 -9.30 4.77
N THR A 42 -1.38 -9.45 5.62
CA THR A 42 -2.22 -10.63 5.54
C THR A 42 -3.16 -10.47 4.35
N ASP A 43 -3.76 -11.58 3.92
CA ASP A 43 -4.72 -11.51 2.83
C ASP A 43 -5.87 -10.57 3.18
N ARG A 44 -6.35 -10.68 4.40
CA ARG A 44 -7.47 -9.84 4.81
C ARG A 44 -7.11 -8.37 4.81
N TYR A 45 -5.94 -8.04 5.31
CA TYR A 45 -5.48 -6.65 5.32
C TYR A 45 -5.39 -6.12 3.89
N ALA A 46 -4.80 -6.93 3.00
CA ALA A 46 -4.63 -6.49 1.61
C ALA A 46 -5.98 -6.24 0.94
N ILE A 47 -6.95 -7.11 1.20
CA ILE A 47 -8.28 -6.93 0.64
C ILE A 47 -8.93 -5.66 1.16
N GLU A 48 -8.80 -5.41 2.46
CA GLU A 48 -9.39 -4.21 3.05
C GLU A 48 -8.75 -2.94 2.50
N GLU A 49 -7.42 -2.96 2.36
CA GLU A 49 -6.74 -1.81 1.80
C GLU A 49 -7.14 -1.57 0.35
N HIS A 50 -7.29 -2.63 -0.41
CA HIS A 50 -7.72 -2.51 -1.78
C HIS A 50 -9.11 -1.88 -1.86
N GLN A 51 -10.01 -2.29 -0.99
CA GLN A 51 -11.34 -1.71 -0.96
C GLN A 51 -11.31 -0.22 -0.63
N LYS A 52 -10.48 0.16 0.33
CA LYS A 52 -10.37 1.57 0.70
C LYS A 52 -9.86 2.42 -0.46
N LEU A 53 -8.95 1.87 -1.24
CA LEU A 53 -8.33 2.62 -2.32
C LEU A 53 -9.20 2.68 -3.57
N PHE A 54 -9.96 1.62 -3.84
CA PHE A 54 -10.65 1.50 -5.11
C PHE A 54 -12.18 1.52 -5.00
N ASN A 55 -12.72 1.63 -3.78
CA ASN A 55 -14.16 1.71 -3.57
C ASN A 55 -14.48 2.85 -2.61
N PRO A 56 -14.25 4.09 -3.03
CA PRO A 56 -14.47 5.23 -2.14
C PRO A 56 -15.92 5.38 -1.69
N LEU A 57 -16.86 4.84 -2.45
CA LEU A 57 -18.26 4.96 -2.08
C LEU A 57 -18.65 4.09 -0.91
N GLU A 58 -17.78 3.16 -0.54
CA GLU A 58 -18.05 2.28 0.59
C GLU A 58 -17.44 2.77 1.88
N LYS A 59 -16.94 3.97 1.87
CA LYS A 59 -16.39 4.52 3.09
C LYS A 59 -17.48 4.73 4.11
N PRO A 60 -17.18 4.46 5.34
CA PRO A 60 -18.17 4.71 6.41
C PRO A 60 -18.41 6.18 6.58
#